data_91faee02bac8bb0816d43d1a05e62457
#
_entry.id   91faee02bac8bb0816d43d1a05e62457
#
_cell.length_a   1.000
_cell.length_b   1.000
_cell.length_c   1.000
_cell.angle_alpha   90.00
_cell.angle_beta   90.00
_cell.angle_gamma   90.00
#
_symmetry.space_group_name_H-M   'P 1'
#
loop_
_entity.id
_entity.type
_entity.pdbx_description
1 polymer ?
#
loop_
_entity_poly.entity_id
_entity_poly.type
_entity_poly.pdbx_seq_one_letter_code
_entity_poly.pdbx_strand_id
1 'polypeptide(L)'
;MINYYVDPGAGFVFAQGASFLWAVILGFLGGLFFFFRFFFKLLKRFLWIFFILFIVLIVGGLIMMRKPISKNKVIILGIDAMDPNITEQLIKEGKLPNFSYLKEIGSYSHLATTIPAESVVAWTSFSTGLNPGGHGIFDFIMRDPKNYLPYLSLNEISSEKGKVKIQIRRKGKTFWNILSTNKVPSFIYFCPNTFPPEKILGKMLSGMGVPDILGTMGKFSFYTTKVLSEEDRDSRGRIIQVKPDNNLILTKLYGPKVSSGSLQIETNVPLKIILKSQEETVSLEFQGNQLFLQKGTWSNWQKVSFNISPFKRL
;
A
#
# COMPACT_ATOMS: atom_id res chain seq x y z
N MET A 1 60.86 -78.53 36.14
CA MET A 1 60.98 -77.71 34.91
C MET A 1 60.12 -78.38 33.84
N ILE A 2 59.01 -77.76 33.49
CA ILE A 2 58.11 -78.23 32.42
C ILE A 2 58.60 -77.59 31.14
N ASN A 3 59.24 -78.30 30.27
CA ASN A 3 59.62 -77.83 28.96
C ASN A 3 58.40 -77.86 28.05
N TYR A 4 57.86 -76.70 27.72
CA TYR A 4 56.87 -76.57 26.62
C TYR A 4 57.61 -76.72 25.28
N TYR A 5 57.37 -77.81 24.60
CA TYR A 5 57.77 -77.95 23.21
C TYR A 5 56.73 -77.25 22.33
N VAL A 6 57.13 -76.17 21.69
CA VAL A 6 56.32 -75.54 20.66
C VAL A 6 56.69 -76.20 19.33
N ASP A 7 55.74 -76.87 18.75
CA ASP A 7 55.89 -77.51 17.42
C ASP A 7 56.09 -76.41 16.38
N PRO A 8 57.19 -76.37 15.64
CA PRO A 8 57.43 -75.40 14.59
C PRO A 8 56.38 -75.37 13.49
N GLY A 9 55.66 -76.50 13.26
CA GLY A 9 54.59 -76.65 12.30
C GLY A 9 53.29 -75.86 12.70
N ALA A 10 53.03 -75.85 14.00
CA ALA A 10 51.83 -75.18 14.49
C ALA A 10 51.87 -73.63 14.22
N GLY A 11 53.06 -73.01 14.31
CA GLY A 11 53.25 -71.60 13.98
C GLY A 11 53.00 -71.24 12.50
N PHE A 12 53.34 -72.17 11.63
CA PHE A 12 53.14 -72.02 10.18
C PHE A 12 51.63 -72.08 9.82
N VAL A 13 50.90 -73.04 10.41
CA VAL A 13 49.46 -73.17 10.19
C VAL A 13 48.70 -71.96 10.75
N PHE A 14 49.13 -71.45 11.91
CA PHE A 14 48.57 -70.21 12.48
C PHE A 14 48.84 -68.99 11.59
N ALA A 15 50.05 -68.87 11.05
CA ALA A 15 50.41 -67.73 10.18
C ALA A 15 49.63 -67.81 8.84
N GLN A 16 49.41 -68.99 8.26
CA GLN A 16 48.58 -69.12 7.07
C GLN A 16 47.11 -68.87 7.33
N GLY A 17 46.59 -69.36 8.46
CA GLY A 17 45.19 -69.04 8.86
C GLY A 17 44.96 -67.58 9.09
N ALA A 18 45.88 -66.87 9.74
CA ALA A 18 45.80 -65.42 9.99
C ALA A 18 45.91 -64.65 8.65
N SER A 19 46.78 -65.04 7.73
CA SER A 19 46.87 -64.35 6.41
C SER A 19 45.62 -64.55 5.54
N PHE A 20 45.01 -65.75 5.60
CA PHE A 20 43.72 -66.00 4.94
C PHE A 20 42.57 -65.11 5.55
N LEU A 21 42.53 -65.07 6.86
CA LEU A 21 41.52 -64.22 7.56
C LEU A 21 41.67 -62.73 7.20
N TRP A 22 42.90 -62.24 7.19
CA TRP A 22 43.19 -60.87 6.72
C TRP A 22 42.83 -60.65 5.26
N ALA A 23 43.07 -61.62 4.37
CA ALA A 23 42.66 -61.50 2.97
C ALA A 23 41.13 -61.40 2.81
N VAL A 24 40.38 -62.20 3.59
CA VAL A 24 38.89 -62.13 3.61
C VAL A 24 38.39 -60.79 4.15
N ILE A 25 38.99 -60.33 5.25
CA ILE A 25 38.61 -59.02 5.84
C ILE A 25 38.91 -57.89 4.85
N LEU A 26 40.07 -57.85 4.24
CA LEU A 26 40.43 -56.83 3.25
C LEU A 26 39.56 -56.90 2.00
N GLY A 27 39.22 -58.15 1.54
CA GLY A 27 38.28 -58.35 0.43
C GLY A 27 36.87 -57.82 0.75
N PHE A 28 36.40 -58.09 1.96
CA PHE A 28 35.13 -57.59 2.44
C PHE A 28 35.11 -56.04 2.55
N LEU A 29 36.14 -55.48 3.18
CA LEU A 29 36.29 -53.99 3.29
C LEU A 29 36.44 -53.34 1.92
N GLY A 30 37.18 -53.93 1.01
CA GLY A 30 37.29 -53.51 -0.39
C GLY A 30 35.92 -53.53 -1.10
N GLY A 31 35.19 -54.64 -0.96
CA GLY A 31 33.84 -54.77 -1.49
C GLY A 31 32.88 -53.72 -0.95
N LEU A 32 32.94 -53.48 0.37
CA LEU A 32 32.15 -52.46 1.04
C LEU A 32 32.50 -51.05 0.50
N PHE A 33 33.79 -50.77 0.34
CA PHE A 33 34.27 -49.51 -0.23
C PHE A 33 33.76 -49.29 -1.66
N PHE A 34 33.84 -50.30 -2.52
CA PHE A 34 33.31 -50.21 -3.88
C PHE A 34 31.79 -50.07 -3.89
N PHE A 35 31.07 -50.78 -3.01
CA PHE A 35 29.63 -50.68 -2.84
C PHE A 35 29.22 -49.24 -2.45
N PHE A 36 29.86 -48.66 -1.43
CA PHE A 36 29.57 -47.27 -1.01
C PHE A 36 29.92 -46.27 -2.11
N ARG A 37 31.04 -46.45 -2.78
CA ARG A 37 31.44 -45.60 -3.90
C ARG A 37 30.42 -45.65 -5.06
N PHE A 38 29.91 -46.84 -5.38
CA PHE A 38 28.85 -47.01 -6.37
C PHE A 38 27.54 -46.39 -5.90
N PHE A 39 27.15 -46.66 -4.66
CA PHE A 39 25.94 -46.13 -4.04
C PHE A 39 25.95 -44.59 -4.00
N PHE A 40 27.05 -44.00 -3.58
CA PHE A 40 27.19 -42.53 -3.59
C PHE A 40 27.17 -41.95 -5.01
N LYS A 41 27.70 -42.65 -5.98
CA LYS A 41 27.65 -42.22 -7.38
C LYS A 41 26.22 -42.27 -7.93
N LEU A 42 25.49 -43.30 -7.56
CA LEU A 42 24.07 -43.43 -7.90
C LEU A 42 23.22 -42.36 -7.20
N LEU A 43 23.45 -42.18 -5.91
CA LEU A 43 22.77 -41.16 -5.12
C LEU A 43 22.99 -39.74 -5.67
N LYS A 44 24.23 -39.41 -6.05
CA LYS A 44 24.52 -38.13 -6.73
C LYS A 44 23.77 -37.98 -8.05
N ARG A 45 23.66 -39.06 -8.85
CA ARG A 45 22.86 -39.02 -10.09
C ARG A 45 21.38 -38.75 -9.80
N PHE A 46 20.81 -39.45 -8.81
CA PHE A 46 19.42 -39.20 -8.40
C PHE A 46 19.21 -37.80 -7.88
N LEU A 47 20.10 -37.28 -7.06
CA LEU A 47 20.03 -35.90 -6.56
C LEU A 47 20.06 -34.87 -7.71
N TRP A 48 20.90 -35.10 -8.73
CA TRP A 48 20.93 -34.24 -9.92
C TRP A 48 19.63 -34.31 -10.73
N ILE A 49 19.04 -35.48 -10.87
CA ILE A 49 17.74 -35.65 -11.54
C ILE A 49 16.64 -34.93 -10.77
N PHE A 50 16.59 -35.09 -9.44
CA PHE A 50 15.65 -34.38 -8.58
C PHE A 50 15.85 -32.86 -8.65
N PHE A 51 17.09 -32.39 -8.68
CA PHE A 51 17.39 -30.95 -8.81
C PHE A 51 16.92 -30.39 -10.16
N ILE A 52 17.14 -31.11 -11.24
CA ILE A 52 16.64 -30.70 -12.57
C ILE A 52 15.11 -30.70 -12.60
N LEU A 53 14.45 -31.73 -12.07
CA LEU A 53 12.99 -31.80 -11.97
C LEU A 53 12.43 -30.63 -11.12
N PHE A 54 13.09 -30.31 -10.03
CA PHE A 54 12.72 -29.19 -9.16
C PHE A 54 12.84 -27.85 -9.89
N ILE A 55 13.92 -27.64 -10.66
CA ILE A 55 14.07 -26.45 -11.52
C ILE A 55 12.97 -26.41 -12.58
N VAL A 56 12.68 -27.53 -13.25
CA VAL A 56 11.61 -27.59 -14.25
C VAL A 56 10.25 -27.27 -13.64
N LEU A 57 9.96 -27.77 -12.43
CA LEU A 57 8.74 -27.45 -11.70
C LEU A 57 8.65 -25.96 -11.32
N ILE A 58 9.76 -25.38 -10.86
CA ILE A 58 9.82 -23.95 -10.54
C ILE A 58 9.61 -23.12 -11.82
N VAL A 59 10.35 -23.42 -12.88
CA VAL A 59 10.23 -22.70 -14.17
C VAL A 59 8.84 -22.88 -14.77
N GLY A 60 8.30 -24.09 -14.75
CA GLY A 60 6.94 -24.39 -15.18
C GLY A 60 5.89 -23.63 -14.35
N GLY A 61 6.07 -23.58 -13.03
CA GLY A 61 5.23 -22.79 -12.12
C GLY A 61 5.31 -21.28 -12.41
N LEU A 62 6.51 -20.76 -12.65
CA LEU A 62 6.72 -19.35 -13.02
C LEU A 62 6.10 -19.01 -14.38
N ILE A 63 6.18 -19.93 -15.36
CA ILE A 63 5.54 -19.76 -16.67
C ILE A 63 4.01 -19.81 -16.54
N MET A 64 3.47 -20.73 -15.75
CA MET A 64 2.03 -20.80 -15.46
C MET A 64 1.51 -19.59 -14.68
N MET A 65 2.35 -18.95 -13.87
CA MET A 65 2.02 -17.71 -13.18
C MET A 65 2.03 -16.48 -14.11
N ARG A 66 2.65 -16.58 -15.29
CA ARG A 66 2.54 -15.52 -16.32
C ARG A 66 1.13 -15.54 -16.90
N LYS A 67 0.27 -14.70 -16.34
CA LYS A 67 -1.09 -14.50 -16.84
C LYS A 67 -1.04 -13.94 -18.25
N PRO A 68 -1.92 -14.39 -19.16
CA PRO A 68 -2.06 -13.74 -20.44
C PRO A 68 -2.47 -12.29 -20.19
N ILE A 69 -1.60 -11.35 -20.55
CA ILE A 69 -1.95 -9.94 -20.57
C ILE A 69 -3.00 -9.80 -21.67
N SER A 70 -4.19 -9.32 -21.30
CA SER A 70 -5.23 -8.99 -22.27
C SER A 70 -4.60 -8.15 -23.38
N LYS A 71 -4.78 -8.54 -24.63
CA LYS A 71 -4.25 -7.79 -25.78
C LYS A 71 -4.91 -6.41 -25.90
N ASN A 72 -6.12 -6.26 -25.41
CA ASN A 72 -6.87 -5.00 -25.44
C ASN A 72 -6.69 -4.25 -24.14
N LYS A 73 -6.18 -3.02 -24.23
CA LYS A 73 -6.08 -2.10 -23.10
C LYS A 73 -7.28 -1.17 -23.13
N VAL A 74 -7.95 -1.00 -21.99
CA VAL A 74 -9.03 -0.04 -21.80
C VAL A 74 -8.52 1.02 -20.83
N ILE A 75 -8.66 2.28 -21.21
CA ILE A 75 -8.37 3.44 -20.36
C ILE A 75 -9.68 4.16 -20.11
N ILE A 76 -10.03 4.36 -18.85
CA ILE A 76 -11.21 5.11 -18.44
C ILE A 76 -10.72 6.38 -17.76
N LEU A 77 -11.01 7.54 -18.35
CA LEU A 77 -10.74 8.85 -17.77
C LEU A 77 -12.07 9.42 -17.26
N GLY A 78 -12.26 9.36 -15.97
CA GLY A 78 -13.45 9.93 -15.32
C GLY A 78 -13.21 11.36 -14.87
N ILE A 79 -14.09 12.26 -15.26
CA ILE A 79 -14.07 13.69 -14.87
C ILE A 79 -15.33 13.96 -14.10
N ASP A 80 -15.17 14.40 -12.85
CA ASP A 80 -16.30 14.74 -12.00
C ASP A 80 -17.02 16.01 -12.50
N ALA A 81 -18.35 16.03 -12.40
CA ALA A 81 -19.20 17.16 -12.79
C ALA A 81 -19.00 17.68 -14.22
N MET A 82 -18.59 16.83 -15.15
CA MET A 82 -18.42 17.21 -16.55
C MET A 82 -19.76 17.40 -17.25
N ASP A 83 -20.23 18.65 -17.34
CA ASP A 83 -21.47 19.02 -18.02
C ASP A 83 -21.33 18.94 -19.53
N PRO A 84 -22.20 18.21 -20.26
CA PRO A 84 -22.10 18.04 -21.70
C PRO A 84 -22.36 19.34 -22.46
N ASN A 85 -23.26 20.23 -22.00
CA ASN A 85 -23.56 21.48 -22.68
C ASN A 85 -22.39 22.45 -22.63
N ILE A 86 -21.76 22.58 -21.44
CA ILE A 86 -20.54 23.37 -21.26
C ILE A 86 -19.40 22.79 -22.10
N THR A 87 -19.23 21.47 -22.10
CA THR A 87 -18.21 20.80 -22.89
C THR A 87 -18.39 21.04 -24.39
N GLU A 88 -19.62 20.92 -24.90
CA GLU A 88 -19.92 21.18 -26.31
C GLU A 88 -19.72 22.65 -26.70
N GLN A 89 -20.08 23.57 -25.82
CA GLN A 89 -19.80 24.98 -26.03
C GLN A 89 -18.30 25.25 -26.16
N LEU A 90 -17.50 24.73 -25.23
CA LEU A 90 -16.03 24.90 -25.25
C LEU A 90 -15.37 24.21 -26.44
N ILE A 91 -15.92 23.10 -26.93
CA ILE A 91 -15.47 22.46 -28.20
C ILE A 91 -15.76 23.38 -29.37
N LYS A 92 -16.98 23.95 -29.46
CA LYS A 92 -17.34 24.89 -30.54
C LYS A 92 -16.47 26.15 -30.54
N GLU A 93 -16.08 26.61 -29.36
CA GLU A 93 -15.17 27.74 -29.18
C GLU A 93 -13.69 27.41 -29.44
N GLY A 94 -13.37 26.18 -29.79
CA GLY A 94 -11.98 25.69 -30.03
C GLY A 94 -11.12 25.60 -28.76
N LYS A 95 -11.71 25.71 -27.55
CA LYS A 95 -10.98 25.66 -26.29
C LYS A 95 -10.65 24.27 -25.81
N LEU A 96 -11.29 23.25 -26.37
CA LEU A 96 -11.08 21.84 -26.04
C LEU A 96 -10.66 21.00 -27.27
N PRO A 97 -9.46 21.25 -27.86
CA PRO A 97 -9.05 20.61 -29.12
C PRO A 97 -8.93 19.09 -29.00
N ASN A 98 -8.47 18.57 -27.85
CA ASN A 98 -8.34 17.15 -27.63
C ASN A 98 -9.70 16.44 -27.50
N PHE A 99 -10.69 17.06 -26.88
CA PHE A 99 -12.05 16.53 -26.86
C PHE A 99 -12.72 16.57 -28.22
N SER A 100 -12.47 17.65 -28.99
CA SER A 100 -12.92 17.73 -30.38
C SER A 100 -12.35 16.57 -31.22
N TYR A 101 -11.05 16.32 -31.11
CA TYR A 101 -10.39 15.20 -31.77
C TYR A 101 -10.97 13.84 -31.38
N LEU A 102 -11.16 13.61 -30.07
CA LEU A 102 -11.74 12.35 -29.58
C LEU A 102 -13.19 12.16 -30.07
N LYS A 103 -13.97 13.24 -30.17
CA LYS A 103 -15.33 13.23 -30.73
C LYS A 103 -15.32 12.87 -32.21
N GLU A 104 -14.34 13.33 -32.96
CA GLU A 104 -14.20 13.09 -34.43
C GLU A 104 -13.80 11.64 -34.73
N ILE A 105 -12.84 11.08 -33.99
CA ILE A 105 -12.34 9.71 -34.24
C ILE A 105 -13.13 8.61 -33.50
N GLY A 106 -14.01 8.96 -32.57
CA GLY A 106 -14.75 8.05 -31.73
C GLY A 106 -16.26 8.31 -31.78
N SER A 107 -16.89 8.00 -30.64
CA SER A 107 -18.31 8.27 -30.42
C SER A 107 -18.50 9.23 -29.25
N TYR A 108 -19.40 10.17 -29.39
CA TYR A 108 -19.75 11.13 -28.35
C TYR A 108 -21.23 11.08 -28.07
N SER A 109 -21.62 11.00 -26.81
CA SER A 109 -23.00 11.07 -26.36
C SER A 109 -23.10 11.67 -24.98
N HIS A 110 -24.23 12.25 -24.66
CA HIS A 110 -24.54 12.72 -23.30
C HIS A 110 -24.72 11.47 -22.38
N LEU A 111 -24.15 11.55 -21.19
CA LEU A 111 -24.33 10.56 -20.16
C LEU A 111 -25.24 11.14 -19.07
N ALA A 112 -26.38 10.50 -18.84
CA ALA A 112 -27.25 10.84 -17.72
C ALA A 112 -26.58 10.49 -16.39
N THR A 113 -26.79 11.33 -15.38
CA THR A 113 -26.33 11.07 -14.03
C THR A 113 -27.32 10.27 -13.21
N THR A 114 -26.96 9.93 -11.99
CA THR A 114 -27.82 9.25 -11.01
C THR A 114 -28.86 10.21 -10.40
N ILE A 115 -29.88 9.65 -9.78
CA ILE A 115 -30.83 10.40 -8.94
C ILE A 115 -30.74 9.82 -7.53
N PRO A 116 -30.23 10.57 -6.55
CA PRO A 116 -29.75 11.98 -6.65
C PRO A 116 -28.44 12.13 -7.44
N ALA A 117 -28.21 13.35 -7.96
CA ALA A 117 -27.07 13.72 -8.79
C ALA A 117 -25.85 14.15 -7.94
N GLU A 118 -25.45 13.31 -7.00
CA GLU A 118 -24.34 13.54 -6.08
C GLU A 118 -23.12 12.75 -6.51
N SER A 119 -21.92 13.35 -6.38
CA SER A 119 -20.68 12.70 -6.80
C SER A 119 -20.49 11.32 -6.19
N VAL A 120 -20.71 11.18 -4.88
CA VAL A 120 -20.56 9.88 -4.18
C VAL A 120 -21.53 8.83 -4.71
N VAL A 121 -22.72 9.23 -5.13
CA VAL A 121 -23.77 8.34 -5.68
C VAL A 121 -23.40 7.93 -7.09
N ALA A 122 -23.07 8.88 -7.95
CA ALA A 122 -22.70 8.65 -9.34
C ALA A 122 -21.46 7.76 -9.47
N TRP A 123 -20.39 8.05 -8.70
CA TRP A 123 -19.17 7.24 -8.72
C TRP A 123 -19.36 5.85 -8.12
N THR A 124 -20.27 5.71 -7.14
CA THR A 124 -20.63 4.38 -6.61
C THR A 124 -21.41 3.57 -7.65
N SER A 125 -22.37 4.18 -8.34
CA SER A 125 -23.07 3.54 -9.46
C SER A 125 -22.14 3.16 -10.59
N PHE A 126 -21.23 4.05 -10.99
CA PHE A 126 -20.19 3.77 -11.98
C PHE A 126 -19.33 2.56 -11.56
N SER A 127 -18.88 2.52 -10.32
CA SER A 127 -17.99 1.46 -9.86
C SER A 127 -18.63 0.09 -9.71
N THR A 128 -19.93 0.05 -9.41
CA THR A 128 -20.67 -1.19 -9.11
C THR A 128 -21.63 -1.64 -10.22
N GLY A 129 -22.01 -0.73 -11.12
CA GLY A 129 -23.07 -0.97 -12.10
C GLY A 129 -24.47 -1.04 -11.49
N LEU A 130 -24.63 -0.66 -10.21
CA LEU A 130 -25.89 -0.67 -9.48
C LEU A 130 -26.47 0.74 -9.39
N ASN A 131 -27.79 0.83 -9.27
CA ASN A 131 -28.45 2.08 -8.92
C ASN A 131 -28.31 2.39 -7.40
N PRO A 132 -28.69 3.59 -6.94
CA PRO A 132 -28.59 3.97 -5.52
C PRO A 132 -29.28 3.00 -4.56
N GLY A 133 -30.43 2.46 -4.93
CA GLY A 133 -31.14 1.44 -4.14
C GLY A 133 -30.35 0.14 -4.01
N GLY A 134 -29.63 -0.25 -5.05
CA GLY A 134 -28.79 -1.46 -5.06
C GLY A 134 -27.52 -1.31 -4.24
N HIS A 135 -26.79 -0.20 -4.41
CA HIS A 135 -25.53 0.00 -3.67
C HIS A 135 -25.69 0.69 -2.31
N GLY A 136 -26.86 1.26 -2.02
CA GLY A 136 -27.22 1.79 -0.70
C GLY A 136 -26.59 3.14 -0.35
N ILE A 137 -26.04 3.88 -1.31
CA ILE A 137 -25.48 5.22 -1.13
C ILE A 137 -26.36 6.24 -1.84
N PHE A 138 -26.90 7.21 -1.11
CA PHE A 138 -27.80 8.23 -1.63
C PHE A 138 -27.31 9.65 -1.48
N ASP A 139 -26.30 9.87 -0.61
CA ASP A 139 -25.68 11.16 -0.33
C ASP A 139 -24.38 10.97 0.46
N PHE A 140 -23.60 12.02 0.66
CA PHE A 140 -22.45 12.04 1.57
C PHE A 140 -22.85 11.82 3.04
N ILE A 141 -24.00 12.40 3.44
CA ILE A 141 -24.57 12.26 4.77
C ILE A 141 -25.93 11.60 4.64
N MET A 142 -26.08 10.50 5.32
CA MET A 142 -27.33 9.74 5.37
C MET A 142 -27.88 9.74 6.79
N ARG A 143 -29.17 9.47 6.91
CA ARG A 143 -29.85 9.34 8.19
C ARG A 143 -30.07 7.86 8.51
N ASP A 144 -29.71 7.46 9.71
CA ASP A 144 -30.02 6.11 10.21
C ASP A 144 -31.53 6.02 10.49
N PRO A 145 -32.29 5.13 9.82
CA PRO A 145 -33.72 5.02 10.00
C PRO A 145 -34.13 4.54 11.41
N LYS A 146 -33.21 3.99 12.21
CA LYS A 146 -33.50 3.49 13.55
C LYS A 146 -33.48 4.57 14.61
N ASN A 147 -32.54 5.51 14.51
CA ASN A 147 -32.32 6.54 15.54
C ASN A 147 -32.38 7.97 14.97
N TYR A 148 -32.57 8.10 13.66
CA TYR A 148 -32.62 9.37 12.91
C TYR A 148 -31.35 10.23 13.00
N LEU A 149 -30.24 9.67 13.51
CA LEU A 149 -28.97 10.40 13.56
C LEU A 149 -28.27 10.40 12.18
N PRO A 150 -27.62 11.50 11.82
CA PRO A 150 -26.83 11.58 10.60
C PRO A 150 -25.54 10.75 10.71
N TYR A 151 -25.15 10.13 9.62
CA TYR A 151 -23.87 9.44 9.51
C TYR A 151 -23.24 9.63 8.12
N LEU A 152 -21.92 9.51 8.04
CA LEU A 152 -21.19 9.53 6.76
C LEU A 152 -21.45 8.24 5.98
N SER A 153 -21.85 8.36 4.72
CA SER A 153 -22.19 7.23 3.87
C SER A 153 -20.99 6.50 3.27
N LEU A 154 -19.83 7.15 3.24
CA LEU A 154 -18.64 6.61 2.55
C LEU A 154 -18.08 5.36 3.24
N ASN A 155 -17.84 5.48 4.54
CA ASN A 155 -17.28 4.38 5.30
C ASN A 155 -17.79 4.37 6.75
N GLU A 156 -17.62 3.23 7.38
CA GLU A 156 -17.89 3.03 8.79
C GLU A 156 -16.57 2.82 9.53
N ILE A 157 -16.41 3.57 10.60
CA ILE A 157 -15.26 3.46 11.49
C ILE A 157 -15.73 2.78 12.76
N SER A 158 -15.21 1.60 13.04
CA SER A 158 -15.47 0.84 14.27
C SER A 158 -14.17 0.56 15.02
N SER A 159 -14.26 0.33 16.32
CA SER A 159 -13.12 -0.08 17.14
C SER A 159 -13.40 -1.47 17.71
N GLU A 160 -12.61 -2.45 17.27
CA GLU A 160 -12.67 -3.81 17.79
C GLU A 160 -11.36 -4.15 18.51
N LYS A 161 -11.42 -4.47 19.79
CA LYS A 161 -10.23 -4.83 20.61
C LYS A 161 -9.09 -3.81 20.52
N GLY A 162 -9.43 -2.50 20.53
CA GLY A 162 -8.45 -1.42 20.42
C GLY A 162 -7.85 -1.19 19.03
N LYS A 163 -8.32 -1.91 18.02
CA LYS A 163 -7.92 -1.68 16.61
C LYS A 163 -9.03 -0.96 15.86
N VAL A 164 -8.65 0.10 15.17
CA VAL A 164 -9.57 0.82 14.28
C VAL A 164 -9.79 -0.01 13.02
N LYS A 165 -11.05 -0.28 12.71
CA LYS A 165 -11.49 -0.96 11.50
C LYS A 165 -12.31 0.02 10.67
N ILE A 166 -11.92 0.18 9.42
CA ILE A 166 -12.63 1.05 8.47
C ILE A 166 -13.22 0.16 7.38
N GLN A 167 -14.50 0.29 7.12
CA GLN A 167 -15.22 -0.49 6.13
C GLN A 167 -16.02 0.44 5.19
N ILE A 168 -15.96 0.16 3.90
CA ILE A 168 -16.78 0.87 2.91
C ILE A 168 -18.24 0.45 3.11
N ARG A 169 -19.16 1.43 3.14
CA ARG A 169 -20.60 1.17 3.34
C ARG A 169 -21.32 0.73 2.07
N ARG A 170 -20.77 1.04 0.89
CA ARG A 170 -21.43 0.65 -0.36
C ARG A 170 -21.62 -0.88 -0.44
N LYS A 171 -22.75 -1.28 -0.99
CA LYS A 171 -23.07 -2.69 -1.32
C LYS A 171 -22.68 -2.97 -2.77
N GLY A 172 -22.60 -4.26 -3.11
CA GLY A 172 -22.28 -4.71 -4.46
C GLY A 172 -20.78 -4.89 -4.72
N LYS A 173 -20.49 -5.65 -5.77
CA LYS A 173 -19.11 -5.86 -6.26
C LYS A 173 -18.77 -4.78 -7.27
N THR A 174 -17.58 -4.24 -7.16
CA THR A 174 -17.05 -3.28 -8.13
C THR A 174 -16.55 -3.99 -9.38
N PHE A 175 -16.53 -3.28 -10.53
CA PHE A 175 -16.03 -3.86 -11.77
C PHE A 175 -14.58 -4.31 -11.68
N TRP A 176 -13.73 -3.62 -10.91
CA TRP A 176 -12.35 -4.06 -10.69
C TRP A 176 -12.24 -5.33 -9.83
N ASN A 177 -13.19 -5.59 -8.94
CA ASN A 177 -13.29 -6.86 -8.23
C ASN A 177 -13.71 -7.99 -9.17
N ILE A 178 -14.64 -7.73 -10.08
CA ILE A 178 -15.07 -8.65 -11.13
C ILE A 178 -13.88 -8.97 -12.05
N LEU A 179 -13.14 -7.94 -12.49
CA LEU A 179 -11.94 -8.10 -13.30
C LEU A 179 -10.88 -8.94 -12.56
N SER A 180 -10.66 -8.65 -11.27
CA SER A 180 -9.69 -9.41 -10.45
C SER A 180 -10.07 -10.88 -10.32
N THR A 181 -11.36 -11.18 -10.13
CA THR A 181 -11.87 -12.56 -10.09
C THR A 181 -11.63 -13.28 -11.41
N ASN A 182 -11.73 -12.58 -12.54
CA ASN A 182 -11.47 -13.09 -13.88
C ASN A 182 -9.99 -12.97 -14.30
N LYS A 183 -9.08 -12.75 -13.35
CA LYS A 183 -7.63 -12.65 -13.58
C LYS A 183 -7.21 -11.52 -14.53
N VAL A 184 -8.01 -10.49 -14.68
CA VAL A 184 -7.70 -9.28 -15.45
C VAL A 184 -7.13 -8.23 -14.50
N PRO A 185 -5.86 -7.81 -14.68
CA PRO A 185 -5.27 -6.78 -13.83
C PRO A 185 -5.89 -5.42 -14.12
N SER A 186 -6.10 -4.62 -13.07
CA SER A 186 -6.64 -3.28 -13.17
C SER A 186 -5.84 -2.29 -12.32
N PHE A 187 -5.78 -1.04 -12.77
CA PHE A 187 -5.11 0.05 -12.09
C PHE A 187 -6.15 1.14 -11.84
N ILE A 188 -6.50 1.37 -10.58
CA ILE A 188 -7.51 2.33 -10.17
C ILE A 188 -6.81 3.50 -9.50
N TYR A 189 -7.04 4.69 -10.04
CA TYR A 189 -6.39 5.92 -9.60
C TYR A 189 -7.43 6.97 -9.23
N PHE A 190 -7.44 7.41 -7.99
CA PHE A 190 -8.28 8.47 -7.44
C PHE A 190 -9.79 8.31 -7.68
N CYS A 191 -10.28 7.09 -7.92
CA CYS A 191 -11.73 6.87 -8.02
C CYS A 191 -12.39 7.23 -6.66
N PRO A 192 -13.42 8.08 -6.65
CA PRO A 192 -14.13 8.44 -5.42
C PRO A 192 -14.77 7.23 -4.73
N ASN A 193 -14.97 7.35 -3.41
CA ASN A 193 -15.58 6.33 -2.56
C ASN A 193 -14.88 4.95 -2.61
N THR A 194 -13.53 4.96 -2.57
CA THR A 194 -12.71 3.76 -2.64
C THR A 194 -11.77 3.59 -1.44
N PHE A 195 -11.96 4.33 -0.36
CA PHE A 195 -11.19 4.17 0.88
C PHE A 195 -11.98 3.34 1.90
N PRO A 196 -11.35 2.33 2.55
CA PRO A 196 -10.00 1.84 2.31
C PRO A 196 -9.86 1.11 0.96
N PRO A 197 -8.65 1.11 0.36
CA PRO A 197 -8.44 0.49 -0.95
C PRO A 197 -8.76 -1.01 -0.90
N GLU A 198 -9.47 -1.48 -1.92
CA GLU A 198 -9.83 -2.88 -2.06
C GLU A 198 -8.64 -3.71 -2.55
N LYS A 199 -8.58 -4.95 -2.10
CA LYS A 199 -7.57 -5.89 -2.57
C LYS A 199 -7.94 -6.38 -3.97
N ILE A 200 -7.18 -5.93 -4.98
CA ILE A 200 -7.41 -6.25 -6.39
C ILE A 200 -6.16 -6.86 -7.04
N LEU A 201 -6.37 -7.49 -8.19
CA LEU A 201 -5.27 -7.87 -9.07
C LEU A 201 -4.80 -6.63 -9.84
N GLY A 202 -3.72 -6.00 -9.36
CA GLY A 202 -3.21 -4.75 -9.91
C GLY A 202 -2.85 -3.76 -8.81
N LYS A 203 -3.16 -2.48 -9.00
CA LYS A 203 -2.86 -1.43 -8.01
C LYS A 203 -4.07 -0.51 -7.84
N MET A 204 -4.29 -0.06 -6.62
CA MET A 204 -5.36 0.86 -6.29
C MET A 204 -4.83 1.99 -5.41
N LEU A 205 -5.10 3.21 -5.82
CA LEU A 205 -4.93 4.41 -5.02
C LEU A 205 -6.31 5.03 -4.83
N SER A 206 -6.78 5.03 -3.58
CA SER A 206 -8.09 5.55 -3.24
C SER A 206 -8.20 7.05 -3.52
N GLY A 207 -9.38 7.48 -3.96
CA GLY A 207 -9.71 8.87 -4.21
C GLY A 207 -10.40 9.54 -3.03
N MET A 208 -11.42 10.33 -3.32
CA MET A 208 -12.20 11.08 -2.33
C MET A 208 -12.66 10.20 -1.16
N GLY A 209 -12.55 10.74 0.05
CA GLY A 209 -12.88 10.02 1.29
C GLY A 209 -11.66 9.42 2.01
N VAL A 210 -10.44 9.64 1.48
CA VAL A 210 -9.20 9.27 2.16
C VAL A 210 -8.92 10.30 3.25
N PRO A 211 -8.82 9.89 4.51
CA PRO A 211 -8.42 10.81 5.57
C PRO A 211 -6.95 11.22 5.40
N ASP A 212 -6.65 12.45 5.80
CA ASP A 212 -5.27 12.92 5.92
C ASP A 212 -4.55 12.26 7.12
N ILE A 213 -3.29 12.63 7.32
CA ILE A 213 -2.47 12.12 8.43
C ILE A 213 -3.06 12.43 9.83
N LEU A 214 -3.88 13.47 9.93
CA LEU A 214 -4.56 13.85 11.17
C LEU A 214 -5.86 13.06 11.39
N GLY A 215 -6.25 12.22 10.42
CA GLY A 215 -7.55 11.55 10.40
C GLY A 215 -8.70 12.49 10.03
N THR A 216 -8.40 13.62 9.40
CA THR A 216 -9.36 14.62 8.95
C THR A 216 -9.45 14.63 7.41
N MET A 217 -10.28 15.50 6.87
CA MET A 217 -10.50 15.64 5.43
C MET A 217 -9.80 16.90 4.89
N GLY A 218 -8.48 16.98 5.10
CA GLY A 218 -7.68 18.09 4.59
C GLY A 218 -7.75 19.37 5.41
N LYS A 219 -7.77 19.27 6.74
CA LYS A 219 -7.68 20.44 7.61
C LYS A 219 -6.31 21.12 7.50
N PHE A 220 -6.33 22.40 7.15
CA PHE A 220 -5.12 23.22 7.13
C PHE A 220 -4.74 23.72 8.53
N SER A 221 -3.46 24.12 8.72
CA SER A 221 -2.99 24.91 9.86
C SER A 221 -2.61 26.30 9.39
N PHE A 222 -3.21 27.33 9.99
CA PHE A 222 -2.98 28.73 9.64
C PHE A 222 -2.39 29.46 10.84
N TYR A 223 -1.20 30.00 10.66
CA TYR A 223 -0.49 30.76 11.70
C TYR A 223 -0.69 32.23 11.44
N THR A 224 -1.19 32.97 12.44
CA THR A 224 -1.53 34.39 12.30
C THR A 224 -1.14 35.19 13.52
N THR A 225 -0.72 36.41 13.30
CA THR A 225 -0.51 37.41 14.37
C THR A 225 -1.79 38.18 14.74
N LYS A 226 -2.86 38.02 13.92
CA LYS A 226 -4.18 38.66 14.18
C LYS A 226 -4.77 38.07 15.46
N VAL A 227 -5.42 38.94 16.24
CA VAL A 227 -6.24 38.48 17.38
C VAL A 227 -7.45 37.72 16.84
N LEU A 228 -7.64 36.50 17.32
CA LEU A 228 -8.73 35.64 16.88
C LEU A 228 -10.07 36.07 17.50
N SER A 229 -11.10 36.20 16.66
CA SER A 229 -12.49 36.37 17.08
C SER A 229 -13.18 35.01 17.30
N GLU A 230 -14.42 35.03 17.81
CA GLU A 230 -15.25 33.81 17.91
C GLU A 230 -15.54 33.20 16.53
N GLU A 231 -15.70 34.02 15.48
CA GLU A 231 -15.93 33.58 14.11
C GLU A 231 -14.72 32.86 13.50
N ASP A 232 -13.51 33.28 13.86
CA ASP A 232 -12.28 32.65 13.41
C ASP A 232 -12.14 31.20 13.94
N ARG A 233 -12.86 30.84 15.02
CA ARG A 233 -12.82 29.50 15.64
C ARG A 233 -13.65 28.46 14.92
N ASP A 234 -14.62 28.87 14.13
CA ASP A 234 -15.51 28.00 13.36
C ASP A 234 -14.94 27.65 11.96
N SER A 235 -13.71 28.00 11.71
CA SER A 235 -13.07 27.70 10.44
C SER A 235 -12.85 26.20 10.21
N ARG A 236 -12.86 25.76 8.95
CA ARG A 236 -12.59 24.36 8.55
C ARG A 236 -11.14 23.93 8.78
N GLY A 237 -10.30 24.79 9.36
CA GLY A 237 -8.91 24.56 9.68
C GLY A 237 -8.57 24.79 11.14
N ARG A 238 -7.30 24.66 11.48
CA ARG A 238 -6.74 25.05 12.76
C ARG A 238 -6.09 26.42 12.62
N ILE A 239 -6.63 27.44 13.27
CA ILE A 239 -6.04 28.77 13.32
C ILE A 239 -5.22 28.87 14.61
N ILE A 240 -3.97 29.26 14.47
CA ILE A 240 -2.99 29.32 15.55
C ILE A 240 -2.51 30.75 15.66
N GLN A 241 -2.90 31.42 16.74
CA GLN A 241 -2.40 32.75 17.03
C GLN A 241 -0.93 32.64 17.50
N VAL A 242 -0.05 33.39 16.86
CA VAL A 242 1.36 33.47 17.17
C VAL A 242 1.78 34.89 17.46
N LYS A 243 2.78 35.07 18.31
CA LYS A 243 3.31 36.41 18.63
C LYS A 243 4.81 36.42 18.24
N PRO A 244 5.22 37.36 17.37
CA PRO A 244 6.64 37.55 17.09
C PRO A 244 7.35 38.15 18.30
N ASP A 245 8.51 37.64 18.62
CA ASP A 245 9.47 38.24 19.53
C ASP A 245 10.75 38.52 18.74
N ASN A 246 11.11 39.81 18.57
CA ASN A 246 12.26 40.21 17.74
C ASN A 246 12.31 39.51 16.36
N ASN A 247 11.20 39.51 15.63
CA ASN A 247 11.05 38.80 14.34
C ASN A 247 11.11 37.27 14.40
N LEU A 248 11.16 36.69 15.57
CA LEU A 248 11.18 35.24 15.78
C LEU A 248 9.81 34.78 16.32
N ILE A 249 9.25 33.72 15.70
CA ILE A 249 8.09 33.02 16.17
C ILE A 249 8.48 31.58 16.45
N LEU A 250 8.26 31.11 17.67
CA LEU A 250 8.40 29.70 18.05
C LEU A 250 7.01 29.08 18.16
N THR A 251 6.77 28.05 17.36
CA THR A 251 5.49 27.36 17.31
C THR A 251 5.70 25.86 16.98
N LYS A 252 4.66 25.18 16.53
CA LYS A 252 4.71 23.74 16.27
C LYS A 252 3.93 23.40 15.00
N LEU A 253 4.42 22.43 14.22
CA LEU A 253 3.63 21.70 13.25
C LEU A 253 2.91 20.57 13.99
N TYR A 254 1.60 20.53 13.88
CA TYR A 254 0.78 19.52 14.56
C TYR A 254 0.61 18.28 13.69
N GLY A 255 0.79 17.13 14.29
CA GLY A 255 0.70 15.81 13.66
C GLY A 255 -0.48 14.99 14.18
N PRO A 256 -0.52 13.71 13.86
CA PRO A 256 -1.60 12.83 14.26
C PRO A 256 -1.65 12.64 15.78
N LYS A 257 -2.85 12.33 16.28
CA LYS A 257 -3.04 11.89 17.65
C LYS A 257 -2.62 10.42 17.79
N VAL A 258 -1.87 10.13 18.82
CA VAL A 258 -1.43 8.78 19.17
C VAL A 258 -2.00 8.38 20.52
N SER A 259 -2.38 7.11 20.66
CA SER A 259 -2.86 6.57 21.92
C SER A 259 -1.69 6.20 22.82
N SER A 260 -1.66 6.75 24.03
CA SER A 260 -0.74 6.35 25.09
C SER A 260 -1.58 5.91 26.30
N GLY A 261 -1.84 4.61 26.39
CA GLY A 261 -2.84 4.09 27.34
C GLY A 261 -4.25 4.57 27.00
N SER A 262 -4.93 5.19 27.95
CA SER A 262 -6.26 5.82 27.77
C SER A 262 -6.20 7.24 27.21
N LEU A 263 -5.02 7.85 27.12
CA LEU A 263 -4.83 9.23 26.67
C LEU A 263 -4.55 9.29 25.16
N GLN A 264 -5.13 10.30 24.52
CA GLN A 264 -4.76 10.68 23.13
C GLN A 264 -3.83 11.88 23.20
N ILE A 265 -2.59 11.68 22.77
CA ILE A 265 -1.56 12.73 22.74
C ILE A 265 -1.35 13.17 21.29
N GLU A 266 -1.47 14.48 21.04
CA GLU A 266 -1.20 15.04 19.73
C GLU A 266 0.32 15.16 19.51
N THR A 267 0.81 14.54 18.46
CA THR A 267 2.22 14.66 18.07
C THR A 267 2.51 16.02 17.49
N ASN A 268 3.72 16.51 17.62
CA ASN A 268 4.11 17.78 17.04
C ASN A 268 5.61 17.81 16.71
N VAL A 269 5.96 18.76 15.84
CA VAL A 269 7.33 19.08 15.46
C VAL A 269 7.54 20.56 15.73
N PRO A 270 8.60 20.96 16.44
CA PRO A 270 8.94 22.36 16.62
C PRO A 270 9.09 23.07 15.27
N LEU A 271 8.50 24.25 15.15
CA LEU A 271 8.60 25.12 13.99
C LEU A 271 9.09 26.49 14.44
N LYS A 272 10.19 26.93 13.86
CA LYS A 272 10.74 28.27 14.05
C LYS A 272 10.50 29.06 12.78
N ILE A 273 9.88 30.24 12.92
CA ILE A 273 9.58 31.16 11.82
C ILE A 273 10.36 32.45 12.09
N ILE A 274 11.21 32.84 11.17
CA ILE A 274 11.99 34.08 11.24
C ILE A 274 11.47 35.03 10.18
N LEU A 275 10.95 36.18 10.62
CA LEU A 275 10.40 37.21 9.75
C LEU A 275 11.55 38.13 9.28
N LYS A 276 11.70 38.29 7.97
CA LYS A 276 12.62 39.22 7.34
C LYS A 276 11.82 40.29 6.65
N SER A 277 11.21 41.18 7.43
CA SER A 277 10.23 42.16 6.97
C SER A 277 10.75 43.10 5.88
N GLN A 278 12.03 43.47 5.93
CA GLN A 278 12.66 44.30 4.88
C GLN A 278 12.78 43.60 3.53
N GLU A 279 12.90 42.28 3.53
CA GLU A 279 13.05 41.45 2.34
C GLU A 279 11.69 40.85 1.87
N GLU A 280 10.61 41.10 2.59
CA GLU A 280 9.29 40.43 2.39
C GLU A 280 9.40 38.91 2.33
N THR A 281 10.34 38.33 3.10
CA THR A 281 10.62 36.91 3.16
C THR A 281 10.49 36.35 4.56
N VAL A 282 10.27 35.05 4.67
CA VAL A 282 10.33 34.29 5.92
C VAL A 282 11.24 33.11 5.78
N SER A 283 11.96 32.78 6.85
CA SER A 283 12.69 31.51 6.98
C SER A 283 11.93 30.60 7.93
N LEU A 284 11.67 29.38 7.50
CA LEU A 284 11.03 28.32 8.31
C LEU A 284 12.09 27.27 8.63
N GLU A 285 12.25 26.97 9.93
CA GLU A 285 13.18 25.93 10.38
C GLU A 285 12.43 24.83 11.13
N PHE A 286 12.58 23.59 10.70
CA PHE A 286 11.97 22.41 11.31
C PHE A 286 12.77 21.15 10.99
N GLN A 287 12.97 20.29 11.96
CA GLN A 287 13.69 19.00 11.82
C GLN A 287 15.04 19.07 11.07
N GLY A 288 15.80 20.14 11.28
CA GLY A 288 17.07 20.38 10.60
C GLY A 288 16.95 20.91 9.16
N ASN A 289 15.74 21.08 8.64
CA ASN A 289 15.51 21.72 7.35
C ASN A 289 15.34 23.22 7.53
N GLN A 290 15.79 23.99 6.55
CA GLN A 290 15.54 25.42 6.44
C GLN A 290 14.90 25.72 5.09
N LEU A 291 13.81 26.47 5.09
CA LEU A 291 13.04 26.83 3.93
C LEU A 291 12.83 28.35 3.89
N PHE A 292 13.13 28.96 2.77
CA PHE A 292 12.89 30.39 2.53
C PHE A 292 11.64 30.56 1.66
N LEU A 293 10.74 31.42 2.08
CA LEU A 293 9.54 31.75 1.34
C LEU A 293 9.45 33.27 1.14
N GLN A 294 9.16 33.66 -0.09
CA GLN A 294 8.80 35.04 -0.42
C GLN A 294 7.29 35.24 -0.19
N LYS A 295 6.91 36.43 0.19
CA LYS A 295 5.50 36.83 0.34
C LYS A 295 4.67 36.49 -0.91
N GLY A 296 3.52 35.87 -0.69
CA GLY A 296 2.63 35.48 -1.78
C GLY A 296 3.03 34.24 -2.58
N THR A 297 4.09 33.54 -2.19
CA THR A 297 4.55 32.33 -2.87
C THR A 297 4.29 31.06 -2.05
N TRP A 298 4.23 29.91 -2.74
CA TRP A 298 4.15 28.58 -2.16
C TRP A 298 5.50 27.88 -2.21
N SER A 299 5.80 27.09 -1.21
CA SER A 299 6.95 26.16 -1.28
C SER A 299 6.62 24.95 -2.13
N ASN A 300 7.67 24.24 -2.55
CA ASN A 300 7.53 22.83 -2.92
C ASN A 300 7.12 22.00 -1.72
N TRP A 301 6.63 20.77 -1.96
CA TRP A 301 6.28 19.82 -0.92
C TRP A 301 7.45 19.58 0.04
N GLN A 302 7.16 19.68 1.33
CA GLN A 302 8.13 19.46 2.40
C GLN A 302 7.77 18.18 3.16
N LYS A 303 8.78 17.36 3.44
CA LYS A 303 8.61 16.15 4.23
C LYS A 303 8.75 16.47 5.71
N VAL A 304 7.73 16.15 6.48
CA VAL A 304 7.73 16.26 7.95
C VAL A 304 7.48 14.88 8.54
N SER A 305 8.24 14.48 9.56
CA SER A 305 8.10 13.18 10.21
C SER A 305 7.64 13.33 11.66
N PHE A 306 6.60 12.60 12.03
CA PHE A 306 6.03 12.60 13.39
C PHE A 306 6.37 11.31 14.12
N ASN A 307 6.81 11.41 15.37
CA ASN A 307 7.06 10.24 16.21
C ASN A 307 5.72 9.71 16.74
N ILE A 308 5.33 8.50 16.32
CA ILE A 308 4.07 7.87 16.73
C ILE A 308 4.30 6.91 17.91
N SER A 309 5.48 6.32 17.97
CA SER A 309 5.93 5.48 19.07
C SER A 309 7.46 5.51 19.12
N PRO A 310 8.11 5.00 20.19
CA PRO A 310 9.56 4.96 20.29
C PRO A 310 10.27 4.35 19.07
N PHE A 311 9.58 3.45 18.38
CA PHE A 311 10.15 2.70 17.25
C PHE A 311 9.45 2.98 15.90
N LYS A 312 8.49 3.91 15.84
CA LYS A 312 7.71 4.17 14.63
C LYS A 312 7.56 5.66 14.36
N ARG A 313 8.02 6.10 13.18
CA ARG A 313 7.79 7.44 12.61
C ARG A 313 6.79 7.34 11.47
N LEU A 314 6.02 8.40 11.30
CA LEU A 314 5.07 8.59 10.20
C LEU A 314 5.56 9.73 9.32
#